data_ff4eb96612ae5774f5840820b26fc8ff
#
_entry.id   ff4eb96612ae5774f5840820b26fc8ff
#
_cell.length_a   1.000
_cell.length_b   1.000
_cell.length_c   1.000
_cell.angle_alpha   90.00
_cell.angle_beta   90.00
_cell.angle_gamma   90.00
#
_symmetry.space_group_name_H-M   'P 1'
#
loop_
_entity.id
_entity.type
_entity.pdbx_description
1 polymer ?
#
loop_
_entity_poly.entity_id
_entity_poly.type
_entity_poly.pdbx_seq_one_letter_code
_entity_poly.pdbx_strand_id
1 'polypeptide(L)'
;MKVATALTMLAVLLIVTKPRLASTEERTRPMSRASLDGVELEYEVRGVGEPVVLVHAGIFADWFKPLVEEQALTGRYRVVTYHRVGYAGSSRPAGPVSIADQAAHLRGLMRHLGIERAHLVGHSSGGNIALQLALEAPELAHTVVLMEPALSVPTMGQERMLSLRAAMAPVFEAYRAGDKARAVDGFMRGVSGPDYRAVIDRALPGAFDQAVRDADTFFDQELPAVQQWTLRREDAARITQPILSVMGARSPQVSPIWMERHQMVLAWFPKAEGFVLPDATHVLHVQHPRAVAEALAAFFARHPVKAP
;
A
#
# COMPACT_ATOMS: atom_id res chain seq x y z
N MET A 1 -22.75 -19.67 78.21
CA MET A 1 -22.90 -19.99 76.78
C MET A 1 -22.32 -18.86 75.99
N LYS A 2 -21.14 -18.99 75.43
CA LYS A 2 -20.47 -18.00 74.57
C LYS A 2 -20.48 -18.54 73.15
N VAL A 3 -21.18 -17.89 72.25
CA VAL A 3 -21.20 -18.22 70.82
C VAL A 3 -20.05 -17.45 70.14
N ALA A 4 -19.11 -18.15 69.59
CA ALA A 4 -18.01 -17.57 68.80
C ALA A 4 -18.43 -17.55 67.35
N THR A 5 -18.48 -16.36 66.75
CA THR A 5 -18.75 -16.12 65.32
C THR A 5 -17.43 -16.14 64.58
N ALA A 6 -17.24 -17.11 63.71
CA ALA A 6 -16.06 -17.19 62.82
C ALA A 6 -16.30 -16.35 61.57
N LEU A 7 -15.45 -15.37 61.34
CA LEU A 7 -15.44 -14.52 60.13
C LEU A 7 -14.51 -15.21 59.08
N THR A 8 -15.05 -15.71 57.98
CA THR A 8 -14.29 -16.28 56.88
C THR A 8 -13.93 -15.13 55.90
N MET A 9 -12.66 -14.75 55.86
CA MET A 9 -12.15 -13.83 54.82
C MET A 9 -11.94 -14.58 53.50
N LEU A 10 -12.67 -14.16 52.51
CA LEU A 10 -12.49 -14.59 51.10
C LEU A 10 -11.43 -13.70 50.45
N ALA A 11 -10.22 -14.25 50.22
CA ALA A 11 -9.16 -13.56 49.49
C ALA A 11 -9.44 -13.68 47.99
N VAL A 12 -9.82 -12.58 47.36
CA VAL A 12 -9.93 -12.49 45.90
C VAL A 12 -8.54 -12.23 45.30
N LEU A 13 -7.99 -13.27 44.66
CA LEU A 13 -6.70 -13.20 43.95
C LEU A 13 -6.93 -12.48 42.60
N LEU A 14 -6.60 -11.19 42.50
CA LEU A 14 -6.55 -10.46 41.25
C LEU A 14 -5.36 -10.93 40.42
N ILE A 15 -5.62 -11.77 39.40
CA ILE A 15 -4.61 -12.13 38.39
C ILE A 15 -4.49 -10.92 37.44
N VAL A 16 -3.48 -10.09 37.70
CA VAL A 16 -3.07 -9.03 36.75
C VAL A 16 -2.30 -9.69 35.61
N THR A 17 -2.97 -9.98 34.51
CA THR A 17 -2.29 -10.39 33.28
C THR A 17 -1.55 -9.19 32.69
N LYS A 18 -0.22 -9.19 32.85
CA LYS A 18 0.64 -8.22 32.14
C LYS A 18 0.45 -8.40 30.64
N PRO A 19 0.25 -7.30 29.86
CA PRO A 19 0.27 -7.40 28.41
C PRO A 19 1.62 -7.98 27.97
N ARG A 20 1.57 -9.08 27.20
CA ARG A 20 2.76 -9.72 26.63
C ARG A 20 3.34 -8.74 25.60
N LEU A 21 4.41 -8.04 25.97
CA LEU A 21 5.21 -7.29 25.01
C LEU A 21 5.70 -8.30 23.97
N ALA A 22 5.34 -8.08 22.70
CA ALA A 22 5.84 -8.88 21.60
C ALA A 22 7.38 -8.93 21.69
N SER A 23 7.95 -10.13 21.67
CA SER A 23 9.39 -10.32 21.78
C SER A 23 10.08 -9.66 20.58
N THR A 24 11.29 -9.15 20.81
CA THR A 24 12.14 -8.51 19.77
C THR A 24 12.40 -9.46 18.59
N GLU A 25 12.29 -10.77 18.77
CA GLU A 25 12.43 -11.80 17.74
C GLU A 25 11.29 -11.81 16.70
N GLU A 26 10.10 -11.31 17.03
CA GLU A 26 8.97 -11.24 16.10
C GLU A 26 9.14 -10.13 15.05
N ARG A 27 10.06 -9.18 15.28
CA ARG A 27 10.32 -8.03 14.38
C ARG A 27 11.29 -8.31 13.24
N THR A 28 11.92 -9.46 13.18
CA THR A 28 12.97 -9.79 12.20
C THR A 28 12.77 -11.15 11.53
N ARG A 29 11.52 -11.54 11.22
CA ARG A 29 11.34 -12.70 10.36
C ARG A 29 11.89 -12.37 8.96
N PRO A 30 12.81 -13.20 8.43
CA PRO A 30 13.28 -13.00 7.06
C PRO A 30 12.11 -13.15 6.10
N MET A 31 12.09 -12.29 5.06
CA MET A 31 11.13 -12.41 3.97
C MET A 31 11.26 -13.78 3.30
N SER A 32 10.14 -14.40 2.98
CA SER A 32 10.10 -15.59 2.12
C SER A 32 10.36 -15.21 0.66
N ARG A 33 10.71 -16.18 -0.19
CA ARG A 33 10.96 -15.96 -1.60
C ARG A 33 10.05 -16.83 -2.46
N ALA A 34 9.49 -16.23 -3.50
CA ALA A 34 8.68 -16.92 -4.51
C ALA A 34 9.42 -16.83 -5.86
N SER A 35 9.78 -17.99 -6.42
CA SER A 35 10.27 -18.07 -7.79
C SER A 35 9.08 -18.16 -8.74
N LEU A 36 8.93 -17.15 -9.59
CA LEU A 36 7.83 -17.00 -10.53
C LEU A 36 8.44 -16.81 -11.91
N ASP A 37 7.90 -17.38 -12.92
CA ASP A 37 8.23 -17.28 -14.36
C ASP A 37 9.36 -16.27 -14.74
N GLY A 38 10.61 -16.56 -14.30
CA GLY A 38 11.80 -15.76 -14.58
C GLY A 38 12.13 -14.65 -13.56
N VAL A 39 11.35 -14.47 -12.50
CA VAL A 39 11.63 -13.51 -11.42
C VAL A 39 11.51 -14.15 -10.05
N GLU A 40 12.20 -13.60 -9.07
CA GLU A 40 12.07 -13.95 -7.65
C GLU A 40 11.55 -12.75 -6.89
N LEU A 41 10.49 -12.94 -6.10
CA LEU A 41 9.90 -11.91 -5.25
C LEU A 41 10.11 -12.25 -3.78
N GLU A 42 10.53 -11.26 -3.00
CA GLU A 42 10.44 -11.33 -1.55
C GLU A 42 9.01 -11.04 -1.10
N TYR A 43 8.48 -11.85 -0.17
CA TYR A 43 7.15 -11.66 0.39
C TYR A 43 7.06 -12.04 1.85
N GLU A 44 6.05 -11.50 2.53
CA GLU A 44 5.69 -11.87 3.89
C GLU A 44 4.19 -12.14 3.96
N VAL A 45 3.80 -13.12 4.81
CA VAL A 45 2.40 -13.43 5.12
C VAL A 45 2.19 -13.31 6.62
N ARG A 46 1.21 -12.50 7.02
CA ARG A 46 0.83 -12.32 8.42
C ARG A 46 -0.66 -12.56 8.63
N GLY A 47 -1.02 -13.06 9.80
CA GLY A 47 -2.40 -13.35 10.15
C GLY A 47 -2.96 -14.57 9.44
N VAL A 48 -4.27 -14.80 9.66
CA VAL A 48 -5.04 -15.91 9.09
C VAL A 48 -6.43 -15.41 8.73
N GLY A 49 -7.12 -16.12 7.83
CA GLY A 49 -8.46 -15.74 7.36
C GLY A 49 -8.49 -15.39 5.88
N GLU A 50 -9.39 -14.50 5.49
CA GLU A 50 -9.56 -14.08 4.10
C GLU A 50 -8.30 -13.38 3.58
N PRO A 51 -7.85 -13.67 2.34
CA PRO A 51 -6.62 -13.11 1.82
C PRO A 51 -6.77 -11.62 1.47
N VAL A 52 -5.79 -10.84 1.91
CA VAL A 52 -5.57 -9.43 1.55
C VAL A 52 -4.17 -9.31 0.96
N VAL A 53 -4.04 -8.77 -0.24
CA VAL A 53 -2.72 -8.54 -0.87
C VAL A 53 -2.47 -7.04 -0.99
N LEU A 54 -1.36 -6.60 -0.41
CA LEU A 54 -0.94 -5.20 -0.37
C LEU A 54 0.13 -4.95 -1.44
N VAL A 55 -0.19 -4.07 -2.38
CA VAL A 55 0.67 -3.70 -3.51
C VAL A 55 1.27 -2.33 -3.24
N HIS A 56 2.57 -2.29 -2.92
CA HIS A 56 3.24 -1.06 -2.50
C HIS A 56 3.43 -0.06 -3.65
N ALA A 57 3.56 1.22 -3.30
CA ALA A 57 3.93 2.29 -4.20
C ALA A 57 5.41 2.21 -4.62
N GLY A 58 5.82 3.06 -5.53
CA GLY A 58 7.24 3.30 -5.81
C GLY A 58 8.01 3.87 -4.61
N ILE A 59 9.30 4.02 -4.77
CA ILE A 59 10.26 4.57 -3.82
C ILE A 59 10.56 3.63 -2.64
N PHE A 60 9.59 3.32 -1.77
CA PHE A 60 9.85 2.49 -0.58
C PHE A 60 9.26 1.08 -0.75
N ALA A 61 10.07 0.05 -0.64
CA ALA A 61 9.60 -1.34 -0.67
C ALA A 61 8.73 -1.67 0.56
N ASP A 62 9.09 -1.10 1.71
CA ASP A 62 8.52 -1.40 3.02
C ASP A 62 7.31 -0.55 3.42
N TRP A 63 6.63 0.10 2.46
CA TRP A 63 5.49 0.98 2.69
C TRP A 63 4.46 0.46 3.68
N PHE A 64 4.19 -0.83 3.66
CA PHE A 64 3.12 -1.45 4.44
C PHE A 64 3.55 -2.04 5.79
N LYS A 65 4.84 -1.96 6.16
CA LYS A 65 5.29 -2.48 7.46
C LYS A 65 4.49 -1.96 8.65
N PRO A 66 4.21 -0.64 8.79
CA PRO A 66 3.39 -0.19 9.92
C PRO A 66 1.95 -0.71 9.89
N LEU A 67 1.38 -0.89 8.70
CA LEU A 67 0.00 -1.34 8.55
C LEU A 67 -0.18 -2.81 8.92
N VAL A 68 0.80 -3.67 8.62
CA VAL A 68 0.72 -5.11 8.95
C VAL A 68 1.00 -5.42 10.43
N GLU A 69 1.42 -4.45 11.21
CA GLU A 69 1.49 -4.57 12.68
C GLU A 69 0.12 -4.37 13.36
N GLU A 70 -0.88 -3.85 12.61
CA GLU A 70 -2.18 -3.51 13.17
C GLU A 70 -3.09 -4.75 13.30
N GLN A 71 -3.49 -5.06 14.54
CA GLN A 71 -4.35 -6.21 14.86
C GLN A 71 -5.74 -6.12 14.22
N ALA A 72 -6.24 -4.92 13.92
CA ALA A 72 -7.49 -4.73 13.20
C ALA A 72 -7.47 -5.42 11.83
N LEU A 73 -6.30 -5.54 11.22
CA LEU A 73 -6.10 -6.19 9.92
C LEU A 73 -5.59 -7.63 10.10
N THR A 74 -4.41 -7.82 10.70
CA THR A 74 -3.75 -9.14 10.79
C THR A 74 -4.41 -10.09 11.79
N GLY A 75 -5.25 -9.59 12.68
CA GLY A 75 -6.07 -10.43 13.57
C GLY A 75 -7.26 -11.12 12.90
N ARG A 76 -7.62 -10.72 11.66
CA ARG A 76 -8.81 -11.21 10.95
C ARG A 76 -8.53 -11.67 9.52
N TYR A 77 -7.43 -11.21 8.91
CA TYR A 77 -7.11 -11.43 7.50
C TYR A 77 -5.73 -12.06 7.35
N ARG A 78 -5.59 -12.89 6.32
CA ARG A 78 -4.30 -13.38 5.85
C ARG A 78 -3.68 -12.31 4.94
N VAL A 79 -2.85 -11.45 5.50
CA VAL A 79 -2.27 -10.29 4.83
C VAL A 79 -0.95 -10.67 4.17
N VAL A 80 -0.85 -10.42 2.87
CA VAL A 80 0.36 -10.62 2.07
C VAL A 80 0.94 -9.27 1.69
N THR A 81 2.22 -9.04 2.00
CA THR A 81 3.05 -7.99 1.46
C THR A 81 4.15 -8.60 0.61
N TYR A 82 4.66 -7.86 -0.37
CA TYR A 82 5.78 -8.31 -1.17
C TYR A 82 6.57 -7.12 -1.70
N HIS A 83 7.85 -7.32 -1.95
CA HIS A 83 8.67 -6.37 -2.68
C HIS A 83 8.51 -6.64 -4.17
N ARG A 84 8.08 -5.62 -4.91
CA ARG A 84 7.92 -5.73 -6.37
C ARG A 84 9.28 -5.91 -7.05
N VAL A 85 9.28 -6.44 -8.27
CA VAL A 85 10.49 -6.54 -9.08
C VAL A 85 11.21 -5.19 -9.15
N GLY A 86 12.52 -5.21 -8.94
CA GLY A 86 13.36 -4.03 -8.87
C GLY A 86 13.52 -3.42 -7.48
N TYR A 87 12.78 -3.87 -6.46
CA TYR A 87 12.82 -3.31 -5.11
C TYR A 87 13.41 -4.28 -4.09
N ALA A 88 14.16 -3.74 -3.14
CA ALA A 88 14.80 -4.44 -2.03
C ALA A 88 15.51 -5.73 -2.48
N GLY A 89 15.18 -6.90 -1.95
CA GLY A 89 15.81 -8.17 -2.30
C GLY A 89 15.10 -8.95 -3.42
N SER A 90 14.06 -8.40 -4.05
CA SER A 90 13.45 -9.00 -5.24
C SER A 90 14.34 -8.86 -6.48
N SER A 91 14.10 -9.69 -7.50
CA SER A 91 14.86 -9.69 -8.76
C SER A 91 14.99 -8.29 -9.38
N ARG A 92 16.16 -8.05 -9.99
CA ARG A 92 16.44 -6.85 -10.78
C ARG A 92 16.33 -7.19 -12.25
N PRO A 93 15.26 -6.78 -12.95
CA PRO A 93 15.13 -7.09 -14.38
C PRO A 93 16.14 -6.30 -15.20
N ALA A 94 16.59 -6.90 -16.32
CA ALA A 94 17.54 -6.26 -17.23
C ALA A 94 16.90 -5.17 -18.12
N GLY A 95 15.58 -5.05 -18.13
CA GLY A 95 14.82 -4.14 -18.99
C GLY A 95 13.58 -3.55 -18.32
N PRO A 96 12.84 -2.72 -19.06
CA PRO A 96 11.62 -2.09 -18.56
C PRO A 96 10.60 -3.12 -18.08
N VAL A 97 9.89 -2.77 -17.00
CA VAL A 97 8.79 -3.57 -16.44
C VAL A 97 7.52 -2.74 -16.50
N SER A 98 6.57 -3.14 -17.31
CA SER A 98 5.29 -2.46 -17.46
C SER A 98 4.36 -2.70 -16.26
N ILE A 99 3.28 -1.91 -16.16
CA ILE A 99 2.21 -2.16 -15.16
C ILE A 99 1.55 -3.52 -15.40
N ALA A 100 1.43 -3.97 -16.65
CA ALA A 100 0.91 -5.31 -16.98
C ALA A 100 1.85 -6.43 -16.51
N ASP A 101 3.18 -6.28 -16.68
CA ASP A 101 4.15 -7.24 -16.15
C ASP A 101 4.07 -7.31 -14.61
N GLN A 102 3.96 -6.16 -13.94
CA GLN A 102 3.79 -6.11 -12.49
C GLN A 102 2.49 -6.80 -12.03
N ALA A 103 1.40 -6.66 -12.79
CA ALA A 103 0.14 -7.37 -12.54
C ALA A 103 0.28 -8.89 -12.77
N ALA A 104 1.04 -9.30 -13.78
CA ALA A 104 1.36 -10.71 -14.01
C ALA A 104 2.21 -11.30 -12.87
N HIS A 105 3.19 -10.55 -12.34
CA HIS A 105 3.96 -10.96 -11.15
C HIS A 105 3.05 -11.10 -9.91
N LEU A 106 2.14 -10.15 -9.69
CA LEU A 106 1.15 -10.23 -8.62
C LEU A 106 0.27 -11.48 -8.75
N ARG A 107 -0.25 -11.75 -9.94
CA ARG A 107 -1.01 -12.98 -10.26
C ARG A 107 -0.18 -14.24 -9.99
N GLY A 108 1.09 -14.24 -10.40
CA GLY A 108 2.03 -15.33 -10.13
C GLY A 108 2.23 -15.57 -8.63
N LEU A 109 2.40 -14.51 -7.84
CA LEU A 109 2.53 -14.59 -6.38
C LEU A 109 1.25 -15.15 -5.74
N MET A 110 0.08 -14.67 -6.14
CA MET A 110 -1.20 -15.20 -5.64
C MET A 110 -1.33 -16.69 -5.93
N ARG A 111 -1.01 -17.15 -7.15
CA ARG A 111 -0.98 -18.57 -7.52
C ARG A 111 0.01 -19.37 -6.67
N HIS A 112 1.24 -18.86 -6.45
CA HIS A 112 2.26 -19.48 -5.61
C HIS A 112 1.76 -19.70 -4.17
N LEU A 113 0.96 -18.76 -3.66
CA LEU A 113 0.41 -18.80 -2.30
C LEU A 113 -0.93 -19.54 -2.19
N GLY A 114 -1.44 -20.11 -3.29
CA GLY A 114 -2.75 -20.77 -3.33
C GLY A 114 -3.91 -19.81 -3.08
N ILE A 115 -3.77 -18.55 -3.50
CA ILE A 115 -4.81 -17.52 -3.36
C ILE A 115 -5.57 -17.42 -4.66
N GLU A 116 -6.80 -17.94 -4.68
CA GLU A 116 -7.69 -17.90 -5.84
C GLU A 116 -8.43 -16.57 -5.95
N ARG A 117 -8.66 -15.87 -4.84
CA ARG A 117 -9.35 -14.58 -4.80
C ARG A 117 -8.93 -13.80 -3.56
N ALA A 118 -8.72 -12.49 -3.68
CA ALA A 118 -8.26 -11.64 -2.58
C ALA A 118 -8.89 -10.26 -2.59
N HIS A 119 -8.88 -9.61 -1.43
CA HIS A 119 -8.96 -8.16 -1.34
C HIS A 119 -7.62 -7.58 -1.80
N LEU A 120 -7.62 -6.75 -2.83
CA LEU A 120 -6.43 -6.08 -3.34
C LEU A 120 -6.35 -4.66 -2.76
N VAL A 121 -5.20 -4.28 -2.23
CA VAL A 121 -4.96 -2.93 -1.71
C VAL A 121 -3.74 -2.37 -2.44
N GLY A 122 -3.95 -1.32 -3.22
CA GLY A 122 -2.87 -0.67 -3.96
C GLY A 122 -2.64 0.77 -3.50
N HIS A 123 -1.39 1.11 -3.18
CA HIS A 123 -0.98 2.48 -2.88
C HIS A 123 -0.28 3.09 -4.09
N SER A 124 -0.68 4.29 -4.50
CA SER A 124 -0.08 5.04 -5.60
C SER A 124 0.03 4.18 -6.89
N SER A 125 1.23 3.95 -7.45
CA SER A 125 1.46 3.03 -8.58
C SER A 125 1.01 1.59 -8.32
N GLY A 126 1.02 1.13 -7.07
CA GLY A 126 0.43 -0.16 -6.69
C GLY A 126 -1.07 -0.23 -6.94
N GLY A 127 -1.77 0.91 -6.89
CA GLY A 127 -3.17 1.01 -7.30
C GLY A 127 -3.38 0.74 -8.78
N ASN A 128 -2.47 1.21 -9.64
CA ASN A 128 -2.51 0.94 -11.08
C ASN A 128 -2.32 -0.56 -11.37
N ILE A 129 -1.40 -1.21 -10.62
CA ILE A 129 -1.15 -2.65 -10.72
C ILE A 129 -2.38 -3.46 -10.29
N ALA A 130 -3.02 -3.08 -9.17
CA ALA A 130 -4.23 -3.73 -8.69
C ALA A 130 -5.40 -3.59 -9.68
N LEU A 131 -5.55 -2.41 -10.31
CA LEU A 131 -6.54 -2.18 -11.36
C LEU A 131 -6.24 -2.97 -12.63
N GLN A 132 -4.97 -3.07 -13.04
CA GLN A 132 -4.56 -3.89 -14.17
C GLN A 132 -4.90 -5.36 -13.94
N LEU A 133 -4.59 -5.89 -12.76
CA LEU A 133 -4.98 -7.26 -12.41
C LEU A 133 -6.50 -7.46 -12.44
N ALA A 134 -7.28 -6.50 -11.90
CA ALA A 134 -8.73 -6.58 -11.90
C ALA A 134 -9.35 -6.51 -13.31
N LEU A 135 -8.66 -5.89 -14.28
CA LEU A 135 -9.06 -5.87 -15.69
C LEU A 135 -8.72 -7.18 -16.41
N GLU A 136 -7.55 -7.75 -16.15
CA GLU A 136 -7.06 -8.96 -16.84
C GLU A 136 -7.59 -10.26 -16.25
N ALA A 137 -7.77 -10.30 -14.92
CA ALA A 137 -8.19 -11.48 -14.17
C ALA A 137 -9.20 -11.06 -13.06
N PRO A 138 -10.41 -10.61 -13.45
CA PRO A 138 -11.41 -10.09 -12.52
C PRO A 138 -11.85 -11.09 -11.46
N GLU A 139 -11.72 -12.38 -11.71
CA GLU A 139 -12.02 -13.46 -10.76
C GLU A 139 -11.08 -13.46 -9.55
N LEU A 140 -9.82 -12.99 -9.72
CA LEU A 140 -8.83 -12.93 -8.63
C LEU A 140 -9.06 -11.75 -7.68
N ALA A 141 -9.70 -10.68 -8.16
CA ALA A 141 -9.99 -9.49 -7.36
C ALA A 141 -11.37 -9.60 -6.72
N HIS A 142 -11.43 -9.67 -5.38
CA HIS A 142 -12.70 -9.64 -4.66
C HIS A 142 -13.19 -8.23 -4.42
N THR A 143 -12.32 -7.39 -3.88
CA THR A 143 -12.49 -5.94 -3.78
C THR A 143 -11.18 -5.26 -4.16
N VAL A 144 -11.22 -3.98 -4.50
CA VAL A 144 -10.01 -3.19 -4.76
C VAL A 144 -10.02 -1.93 -3.91
N VAL A 145 -8.98 -1.75 -3.11
CA VAL A 145 -8.75 -0.51 -2.36
C VAL A 145 -7.66 0.29 -3.07
N LEU A 146 -7.96 1.54 -3.35
CA LEU A 146 -7.10 2.47 -4.05
C LEU A 146 -6.70 3.60 -3.09
N MET A 147 -5.50 3.53 -2.53
CA MET A 147 -4.94 4.57 -1.69
C MET A 147 -4.16 5.55 -2.56
N GLU A 148 -4.80 6.66 -2.90
CA GLU A 148 -4.23 7.71 -3.76
C GLU A 148 -3.52 7.15 -5.02
N PRO A 149 -4.23 6.45 -5.91
CA PRO A 149 -3.64 5.78 -7.05
C PRO A 149 -2.98 6.77 -8.02
N ALA A 150 -1.92 6.32 -8.72
CA ALA A 150 -1.16 7.15 -9.67
C ALA A 150 -1.84 7.22 -11.05
N LEU A 151 -3.14 7.55 -11.08
CA LEU A 151 -3.93 7.61 -12.31
C LEU A 151 -3.62 8.88 -13.11
N SER A 152 -3.60 8.74 -14.44
CA SER A 152 -3.64 9.90 -15.34
C SER A 152 -5.02 10.53 -15.30
N VAL A 153 -5.08 11.86 -15.19
CA VAL A 153 -6.33 12.63 -15.21
C VAL A 153 -6.54 13.19 -16.62
N PRO A 154 -7.48 12.64 -17.43
CA PRO A 154 -7.63 13.02 -18.84
C PRO A 154 -8.03 14.48 -19.05
N THR A 155 -8.71 15.08 -18.06
CA THR A 155 -9.16 16.47 -18.10
C THR A 155 -8.10 17.49 -17.71
N MET A 156 -6.88 17.02 -17.37
CA MET A 156 -5.79 17.92 -17.01
C MET A 156 -5.35 18.74 -18.24
N GLY A 157 -5.56 20.05 -18.16
CA GLY A 157 -5.16 20.98 -19.24
C GLY A 157 -3.64 20.97 -19.46
N GLN A 158 -3.24 21.33 -20.69
CA GLN A 158 -1.83 21.36 -21.11
C GLN A 158 -0.95 22.25 -20.20
N GLU A 159 -1.45 23.42 -19.85
CA GLU A 159 -0.75 24.37 -18.96
C GLU A 159 -0.42 23.77 -17.62
N ARG A 160 -1.37 23.07 -17.02
CA ARG A 160 -1.17 22.41 -15.73
C ARG A 160 -0.21 21.23 -15.82
N MET A 161 -0.26 20.46 -16.89
CA MET A 161 0.71 19.39 -17.16
C MET A 161 2.13 19.96 -17.27
N LEU A 162 2.30 21.09 -17.97
CA LEU A 162 3.59 21.78 -18.08
C LEU A 162 4.06 22.28 -16.72
N SER A 163 3.16 22.84 -15.90
CA SER A 163 3.48 23.30 -14.54
C SER A 163 3.97 22.14 -13.65
N LEU A 164 3.29 20.98 -13.68
CA LEU A 164 3.72 19.80 -12.93
C LEU A 164 5.09 19.28 -13.41
N ARG A 165 5.32 19.27 -14.72
CA ARG A 165 6.63 18.89 -15.28
C ARG A 165 7.73 19.85 -14.84
N ALA A 166 7.47 21.16 -14.86
CA ALA A 166 8.41 22.16 -14.41
C ALA A 166 8.73 22.03 -12.93
N ALA A 167 7.74 21.77 -12.09
CA ALA A 167 7.93 21.51 -10.64
C ALA A 167 8.80 20.27 -10.38
N MET A 168 8.73 19.25 -11.24
CA MET A 168 9.52 18.03 -11.12
C MET A 168 10.88 18.09 -11.82
N ALA A 169 11.17 19.13 -12.62
CA ALA A 169 12.44 19.25 -13.33
C ALA A 169 13.70 19.15 -12.42
N PRO A 170 13.76 19.81 -11.25
CA PRO A 170 14.91 19.69 -10.35
C PRO A 170 15.17 18.27 -9.83
N VAL A 171 14.09 17.45 -9.71
CA VAL A 171 14.19 16.05 -9.30
C VAL A 171 14.93 15.24 -10.36
N PHE A 172 14.52 15.39 -11.63
CA PHE A 172 15.17 14.70 -12.74
C PHE A 172 16.58 15.20 -13.03
N GLU A 173 16.86 16.49 -12.78
CA GLU A 173 18.21 17.03 -12.86
C GLU A 173 19.12 16.41 -11.80
N ALA A 174 18.67 16.32 -10.54
CA ALA A 174 19.42 15.66 -9.48
C ALA A 174 19.67 14.18 -9.81
N TYR A 175 18.67 13.47 -10.30
CA TYR A 175 18.82 12.06 -10.70
C TYR A 175 19.86 11.90 -11.80
N ARG A 176 19.78 12.69 -12.89
CA ARG A 176 20.76 12.64 -14.00
C ARG A 176 22.17 13.03 -13.59
N ALA A 177 22.31 13.87 -12.56
CA ALA A 177 23.59 14.22 -11.97
C ALA A 177 24.15 13.14 -11.03
N GLY A 178 23.44 12.02 -10.82
CA GLY A 178 23.82 10.94 -9.92
C GLY A 178 23.47 11.20 -8.45
N ASP A 179 22.87 12.34 -8.12
CA ASP A 179 22.40 12.66 -6.75
C ASP A 179 21.04 12.00 -6.49
N LYS A 180 21.07 10.67 -6.37
CA LYS A 180 19.88 9.84 -6.15
C LYS A 180 19.16 10.20 -4.85
N ALA A 181 19.90 10.57 -3.80
CA ALA A 181 19.30 10.94 -2.52
C ALA A 181 18.47 12.22 -2.66
N ARG A 182 18.99 13.24 -3.33
CA ARG A 182 18.26 14.48 -3.61
C ARG A 182 17.08 14.25 -4.54
N ALA A 183 17.21 13.37 -5.52
CA ALA A 183 16.13 13.02 -6.43
C ALA A 183 14.96 12.32 -5.69
N VAL A 184 15.26 11.33 -4.84
CA VAL A 184 14.27 10.63 -4.00
C VAL A 184 13.59 11.62 -3.04
N ASP A 185 14.36 12.45 -2.32
CA ASP A 185 13.82 13.44 -1.40
C ASP A 185 12.92 14.46 -2.12
N GLY A 186 13.39 15.00 -3.24
CA GLY A 186 12.63 15.97 -4.04
C GLY A 186 11.32 15.38 -4.57
N PHE A 187 11.33 14.14 -5.09
CA PHE A 187 10.13 13.46 -5.53
C PHE A 187 9.12 13.30 -4.39
N MET A 188 9.57 12.77 -3.27
CA MET A 188 8.72 12.53 -2.11
C MET A 188 8.13 13.82 -1.52
N ARG A 189 8.89 14.91 -1.48
CA ARG A 189 8.36 16.23 -1.10
C ARG A 189 7.27 16.71 -2.05
N GLY A 190 7.46 16.48 -3.33
CA GLY A 190 6.49 16.88 -4.36
C GLY A 190 5.16 16.13 -4.26
N VAL A 191 5.15 14.87 -3.82
CA VAL A 191 3.93 14.04 -3.75
C VAL A 191 3.33 13.95 -2.35
N SER A 192 4.14 14.11 -1.29
CA SER A 192 3.73 13.87 0.11
C SER A 192 3.85 15.10 1.02
N GLY A 193 4.48 16.17 0.55
CA GLY A 193 4.76 17.36 1.36
C GLY A 193 6.10 17.28 2.13
N PRO A 194 6.52 18.40 2.76
CA PRO A 194 7.87 18.53 3.33
C PRO A 194 8.13 17.62 4.53
N ASP A 195 7.08 17.26 5.28
CA ASP A 195 7.21 16.54 6.55
C ASP A 195 7.33 15.01 6.37
N TYR A 196 7.19 14.49 5.13
CA TYR A 196 7.20 13.06 4.84
C TYR A 196 8.42 12.36 5.43
N ARG A 197 9.61 13.01 5.37
CA ARG A 197 10.87 12.41 5.77
C ARG A 197 10.88 12.05 7.26
N ALA A 198 10.41 12.94 8.12
CA ALA A 198 10.31 12.68 9.55
C ALA A 198 9.35 11.53 9.88
N VAL A 199 8.29 11.38 9.10
CA VAL A 199 7.33 10.26 9.21
C VAL A 199 8.01 8.95 8.82
N ILE A 200 8.69 8.90 7.67
CA ILE A 200 9.38 7.71 7.17
C ILE A 200 10.51 7.28 8.10
N ASP A 201 11.40 8.19 8.48
CA ASP A 201 12.56 7.86 9.33
C ASP A 201 12.14 7.29 10.69
N ARG A 202 11.02 7.75 11.25
CA ARG A 202 10.45 7.24 12.49
C ARG A 202 9.79 5.88 12.33
N ALA A 203 8.98 5.69 11.29
CA ALA A 203 8.15 4.50 11.13
C ALA A 203 8.87 3.36 10.37
N LEU A 204 9.80 3.71 9.49
CA LEU A 204 10.53 2.81 8.59
C LEU A 204 12.03 3.13 8.61
N PRO A 205 12.74 2.91 9.72
CA PRO A 205 14.18 3.17 9.82
C PRO A 205 14.96 2.49 8.69
N GLY A 206 15.83 3.22 7.98
CA GLY A 206 16.63 2.71 6.87
C GLY A 206 15.91 2.63 5.51
N ALA A 207 14.60 2.87 5.45
CA ALA A 207 13.85 2.81 4.20
C ALA A 207 14.30 3.85 3.18
N PHE A 208 14.73 5.03 3.62
CA PHE A 208 15.25 6.03 2.71
C PHE A 208 16.56 5.59 2.03
N ASP A 209 17.48 4.98 2.76
CA ASP A 209 18.73 4.48 2.19
C ASP A 209 18.44 3.34 1.21
N GLN A 210 17.45 2.48 1.50
CA GLN A 210 16.99 1.46 0.55
C GLN A 210 16.39 2.11 -0.69
N ALA A 211 15.57 3.15 -0.56
CA ALA A 211 15.00 3.88 -1.69
C ALA A 211 16.07 4.52 -2.59
N VAL A 212 17.15 5.02 -2.00
CA VAL A 212 18.30 5.55 -2.77
C VAL A 212 18.99 4.43 -3.56
N ARG A 213 19.12 3.22 -2.99
CA ARG A 213 19.63 2.04 -3.72
C ARG A 213 18.72 1.60 -4.86
N ASP A 214 17.40 1.73 -4.67
CA ASP A 214 16.37 1.33 -5.63
C ASP A 214 15.97 2.45 -6.60
N ALA A 215 16.64 3.62 -6.54
CA ALA A 215 16.27 4.80 -7.30
C ALA A 215 16.19 4.57 -8.82
N ASP A 216 17.11 3.76 -9.38
CA ASP A 216 17.10 3.45 -10.81
C ASP A 216 15.84 2.66 -11.22
N THR A 217 15.39 1.74 -10.36
CA THR A 217 14.11 1.04 -10.56
C THR A 217 12.94 2.03 -10.64
N PHE A 218 12.92 3.01 -9.76
CA PHE A 218 11.85 3.98 -9.74
C PHE A 218 11.93 4.95 -10.93
N PHE A 219 13.06 5.62 -11.14
CA PHE A 219 13.18 6.67 -12.14
C PHE A 219 13.28 6.17 -13.57
N ASP A 220 13.96 5.05 -13.82
CA ASP A 220 14.20 4.55 -15.18
C ASP A 220 13.18 3.53 -15.65
N GLN A 221 12.48 2.86 -14.72
CA GLN A 221 11.53 1.78 -15.08
C GLN A 221 10.10 2.12 -14.65
N GLU A 222 9.85 2.32 -13.36
CA GLU A 222 8.48 2.44 -12.84
C GLU A 222 7.79 3.74 -13.29
N LEU A 223 8.47 4.86 -13.13
CA LEU A 223 7.85 6.14 -13.48
C LEU A 223 7.49 6.25 -14.96
N PRO A 224 8.33 5.80 -15.92
CA PRO A 224 7.93 5.68 -17.32
C PRO A 224 6.77 4.71 -17.54
N ALA A 225 6.74 3.56 -16.85
CA ALA A 225 5.65 2.60 -16.96
C ALA A 225 4.31 3.16 -16.47
N VAL A 226 4.32 3.90 -15.35
CA VAL A 226 3.15 4.62 -14.83
C VAL A 226 2.68 5.70 -15.82
N GLN A 227 3.60 6.44 -16.44
CA GLN A 227 3.26 7.48 -17.42
C GLN A 227 2.67 6.92 -18.72
N GLN A 228 3.09 5.73 -19.12
CA GLN A 228 2.59 5.04 -20.32
C GLN A 228 1.26 4.33 -20.06
N TRP A 229 1.00 3.94 -18.82
CA TRP A 229 -0.23 3.23 -18.48
C TRP A 229 -1.41 4.19 -18.41
N THR A 230 -2.49 3.82 -19.09
CA THR A 230 -3.71 4.60 -19.13
C THR A 230 -4.91 3.75 -18.75
N LEU A 231 -5.81 4.32 -17.95
CA LEU A 231 -7.12 3.76 -17.66
C LEU A 231 -8.16 4.64 -18.34
N ARG A 232 -8.95 4.07 -19.24
CA ARG A 232 -10.08 4.75 -19.85
C ARG A 232 -11.33 4.55 -19.01
N ARG A 233 -12.31 5.42 -19.17
CA ARG A 233 -13.60 5.32 -18.47
C ARG A 233 -14.32 3.99 -18.77
N GLU A 234 -14.22 3.52 -19.99
CA GLU A 234 -14.78 2.24 -20.44
C GLU A 234 -14.11 1.06 -19.74
N ASP A 235 -12.80 1.13 -19.50
CA ASP A 235 -12.06 0.10 -18.77
C ASP A 235 -12.47 0.10 -17.29
N ALA A 236 -12.59 1.28 -16.67
CA ALA A 236 -13.07 1.43 -15.30
C ALA A 236 -14.49 0.86 -15.12
N ALA A 237 -15.38 1.06 -16.08
CA ALA A 237 -16.75 0.54 -16.06
C ALA A 237 -16.82 -1.00 -16.10
N ARG A 238 -15.77 -1.67 -16.59
CA ARG A 238 -15.65 -3.14 -16.60
C ARG A 238 -15.26 -3.73 -15.24
N ILE A 239 -14.68 -2.92 -14.37
CA ILE A 239 -14.30 -3.33 -13.00
C ILE A 239 -15.54 -3.19 -12.11
N THR A 240 -16.23 -4.30 -11.89
CA THR A 240 -17.49 -4.36 -11.16
C THR A 240 -17.33 -4.75 -9.68
N GLN A 241 -16.12 -5.01 -9.25
CA GLN A 241 -15.77 -5.26 -7.85
C GLN A 241 -16.07 -4.03 -6.99
N PRO A 242 -16.42 -4.19 -5.70
CA PRO A 242 -16.49 -3.07 -4.77
C PRO A 242 -15.12 -2.37 -4.68
N ILE A 243 -15.13 -1.04 -4.76
CA ILE A 243 -13.91 -0.21 -4.70
C ILE A 243 -13.99 0.73 -3.51
N LEU A 244 -12.91 0.83 -2.75
CA LEU A 244 -12.70 1.87 -1.76
C LEU A 244 -11.60 2.82 -2.24
N SER A 245 -11.96 4.09 -2.46
CA SER A 245 -10.99 5.16 -2.72
C SER A 245 -10.60 5.83 -1.42
N VAL A 246 -9.33 5.73 -1.03
CA VAL A 246 -8.80 6.32 0.20
C VAL A 246 -7.92 7.51 -0.16
N MET A 247 -8.15 8.66 0.47
CA MET A 247 -7.38 9.90 0.27
C MET A 247 -7.04 10.53 1.62
N GLY A 248 -5.85 11.09 1.74
CA GLY A 248 -5.48 11.93 2.88
C GLY A 248 -6.11 13.33 2.77
N ALA A 249 -6.73 13.81 3.85
CA ALA A 249 -7.40 15.12 3.86
C ALA A 249 -6.46 16.30 3.56
N ARG A 250 -5.16 16.13 3.82
CA ARG A 250 -4.13 17.15 3.53
C ARG A 250 -3.43 16.95 2.18
N SER A 251 -3.63 15.84 1.49
CA SER A 251 -3.00 15.58 0.18
C SER A 251 -3.33 16.64 -0.87
N PRO A 252 -4.56 17.19 -0.96
CA PRO A 252 -4.88 18.26 -1.91
C PRO A 252 -4.10 19.57 -1.66
N GLN A 253 -3.60 19.80 -0.45
CA GLN A 253 -2.75 20.95 -0.12
C GLN A 253 -1.34 20.80 -0.68
N VAL A 254 -0.86 19.55 -0.82
CA VAL A 254 0.42 19.24 -1.47
C VAL A 254 0.27 19.30 -2.99
N SER A 255 -0.75 18.65 -3.52
CA SER A 255 -1.10 18.69 -4.95
C SER A 255 -2.60 18.47 -5.15
N PRO A 256 -3.29 19.39 -5.85
CA PRO A 256 -4.70 19.24 -6.16
C PRO A 256 -5.06 17.96 -6.94
N ILE A 257 -4.08 17.34 -7.59
CA ILE A 257 -4.26 16.09 -8.36
C ILE A 257 -4.82 14.95 -7.52
N TRP A 258 -4.54 14.94 -6.20
CA TRP A 258 -5.04 13.88 -5.32
C TRP A 258 -6.56 13.91 -5.20
N MET A 259 -7.14 15.10 -5.04
CA MET A 259 -8.60 15.27 -5.02
C MET A 259 -9.23 14.90 -6.37
N GLU A 260 -8.61 15.30 -7.48
CA GLU A 260 -9.11 14.97 -8.82
C GLU A 260 -9.12 13.46 -9.08
N ARG A 261 -8.04 12.76 -8.69
CA ARG A 261 -7.96 11.30 -8.79
C ARG A 261 -9.01 10.62 -7.92
N HIS A 262 -9.19 11.10 -6.69
CA HIS A 262 -10.23 10.58 -5.80
C HIS A 262 -11.62 10.74 -6.40
N GLN A 263 -11.96 11.94 -6.88
CA GLN A 263 -13.24 12.22 -7.54
C GLN A 263 -13.41 11.39 -8.82
N MET A 264 -12.35 11.22 -9.62
CA MET A 264 -12.37 10.40 -10.81
C MET A 264 -12.67 8.94 -10.48
N VAL A 265 -12.07 8.37 -9.44
CA VAL A 265 -12.38 7.01 -8.99
C VAL A 265 -13.85 6.90 -8.62
N LEU A 266 -14.39 7.81 -7.81
CA LEU A 266 -15.80 7.81 -7.41
C LEU A 266 -16.76 7.96 -8.60
N ALA A 267 -16.36 8.68 -9.65
CA ALA A 267 -17.20 8.93 -10.83
C ALA A 267 -17.12 7.81 -11.89
N TRP A 268 -16.02 7.07 -11.96
CA TRP A 268 -15.80 6.12 -13.05
C TRP A 268 -16.14 4.68 -12.70
N PHE A 269 -15.98 4.31 -11.42
CA PHE A 269 -16.21 2.93 -10.99
C PHE A 269 -17.63 2.75 -10.42
N PRO A 270 -18.40 1.77 -10.92
CA PRO A 270 -19.83 1.64 -10.57
C PRO A 270 -20.13 1.40 -9.09
N LYS A 271 -19.17 0.83 -8.37
CA LYS A 271 -19.31 0.46 -6.95
C LYS A 271 -18.20 1.09 -6.10
N ALA A 272 -17.82 2.33 -6.42
CA ALA A 272 -16.83 3.03 -5.64
C ALA A 272 -17.45 3.78 -4.47
N GLU A 273 -16.83 3.66 -3.30
CA GLU A 273 -17.06 4.50 -2.13
C GLU A 273 -15.77 5.22 -1.70
N GLY A 274 -15.91 6.36 -1.05
CA GLY A 274 -14.80 7.20 -0.64
C GLY A 274 -14.54 7.14 0.86
N PHE A 275 -13.28 7.19 1.25
CA PHE A 275 -12.83 7.42 2.60
C PHE A 275 -11.73 8.50 2.62
N VAL A 276 -11.97 9.59 3.34
CA VAL A 276 -10.99 10.67 3.50
C VAL A 276 -10.41 10.58 4.90
N LEU A 277 -9.11 10.29 4.98
CA LEU A 277 -8.39 10.13 6.25
C LEU A 277 -7.98 11.50 6.80
N PRO A 278 -8.45 11.91 7.98
CA PRO A 278 -8.05 13.17 8.60
C PRO A 278 -6.54 13.29 8.79
N ASP A 279 -6.00 14.51 8.70
CA ASP A 279 -4.61 14.89 8.98
C ASP A 279 -3.53 14.11 8.22
N ALA A 280 -3.89 13.40 7.17
CA ALA A 280 -2.99 12.59 6.37
C ALA A 280 -2.63 13.24 5.03
N THR A 281 -1.42 12.92 4.53
CA THR A 281 -0.94 13.19 3.18
C THR A 281 -0.74 11.88 2.43
N HIS A 282 -0.03 11.88 1.30
CA HIS A 282 0.23 10.69 0.47
C HIS A 282 0.91 9.53 1.23
N VAL A 283 1.51 9.77 2.38
CA VAL A 283 2.08 8.74 3.27
C VAL A 283 1.07 8.23 4.32
N LEU A 284 -0.20 8.28 4.02
CA LEU A 284 -1.38 8.10 4.90
C LEU A 284 -1.34 6.86 5.80
N HIS A 285 -1.00 5.70 5.25
CA HIS A 285 -0.94 4.42 5.99
C HIS A 285 0.33 4.25 6.83
N VAL A 286 1.32 5.12 6.63
CA VAL A 286 2.49 5.24 7.52
C VAL A 286 2.23 6.26 8.63
N GLN A 287 1.49 7.34 8.32
CA GLN A 287 1.10 8.37 9.32
C GLN A 287 0.08 7.82 10.32
N HIS A 288 -0.93 7.12 9.84
CA HIS A 288 -2.08 6.66 10.63
C HIS A 288 -2.40 5.18 10.32
N PRO A 289 -1.47 4.23 10.60
CA PRO A 289 -1.64 2.82 10.24
C PRO A 289 -2.90 2.21 10.86
N ARG A 290 -3.17 2.52 12.13
CA ARG A 290 -4.35 2.01 12.84
C ARG A 290 -5.67 2.45 12.18
N ALA A 291 -5.82 3.73 11.88
CA ALA A 291 -7.06 4.25 11.28
C ALA A 291 -7.27 3.66 9.86
N VAL A 292 -6.19 3.48 9.09
CA VAL A 292 -6.26 2.81 7.79
C VAL A 292 -6.63 1.33 7.97
N ALA A 293 -6.01 0.61 8.90
CA ALA A 293 -6.33 -0.80 9.17
C ALA A 293 -7.79 -0.99 9.56
N GLU A 294 -8.33 -0.13 10.42
CA GLU A 294 -9.73 -0.15 10.85
C GLU A 294 -10.69 0.14 9.68
N ALA A 295 -10.35 1.11 8.81
CA ALA A 295 -11.15 1.43 7.62
C ALA A 295 -11.14 0.27 6.60
N LEU A 296 -9.98 -0.35 6.36
CA LEU A 296 -9.86 -1.52 5.50
C LEU A 296 -10.66 -2.69 6.05
N ALA A 297 -10.50 -3.02 7.33
CA ALA A 297 -11.22 -4.11 7.98
C ALA A 297 -12.74 -3.90 7.93
N ALA A 298 -13.21 -2.67 8.14
CA ALA A 298 -14.64 -2.32 8.03
C ALA A 298 -15.16 -2.46 6.60
N PHE A 299 -14.37 -2.09 5.59
CA PHE A 299 -14.73 -2.27 4.19
C PHE A 299 -14.80 -3.76 3.83
N PHE A 300 -13.78 -4.55 4.16
CA PHE A 300 -13.74 -6.00 3.86
C PHE A 300 -14.88 -6.76 4.56
N ALA A 301 -15.19 -6.41 5.81
CA ALA A 301 -16.30 -7.03 6.55
C ALA A 301 -17.68 -6.84 5.88
N ARG A 302 -17.87 -5.76 5.10
CA ARG A 302 -19.09 -5.58 4.28
C ARG A 302 -19.07 -6.38 2.98
N HIS A 303 -17.88 -6.87 2.60
CA HIS A 303 -17.67 -7.62 1.36
C HIS A 303 -16.87 -8.91 1.66
N PRO A 304 -17.43 -9.87 2.43
CA PRO A 304 -16.69 -11.08 2.78
C PRO A 304 -16.44 -11.95 1.54
N VAL A 305 -15.26 -12.56 1.47
CA VAL A 305 -14.96 -13.61 0.49
C VAL A 305 -15.74 -14.84 0.91
N LYS A 306 -16.79 -15.18 0.17
CA LYS A 306 -17.55 -16.42 0.45
C LYS A 306 -16.59 -17.60 0.25
N ALA A 307 -16.57 -18.50 1.23
CA ALA A 307 -15.92 -19.80 1.03
C ALA A 307 -16.54 -20.51 -0.18
N PRO A 308 -15.74 -21.22 -1.00
CA PRO A 308 -16.24 -21.99 -2.15
C PRO A 308 -17.23 -23.08 -1.76
#